data_c1cd63cc7bb048887ca208dbc81a36f7
#
_entry.id   c1cd63cc7bb048887ca208dbc81a36f7
#
_cell.length_a   1.000
_cell.length_b   1.000
_cell.length_c   1.000
_cell.angle_alpha   90.00
_cell.angle_beta   90.00
_cell.angle_gamma   90.00
#
_symmetry.space_group_name_H-M   'P 1'
#
loop_
_entity.id
_entity.type
_entity.pdbx_description
1 polymer ?
#
loop_
_entity_poly.entity_id
_entity_poly.type
_entity_poly.pdbx_seq_one_letter_code
_entity_poly.pdbx_strand_id
1 'polypeptide(L)'
;MNVPEDLAAEKPLRFSARNTGNLGEESSEIIHDAGIAAERRRRIVILATHVIQYSSPLFRRMAQDPRLAVEIAYCTLQGATPSIDPEFGVEVKWDTSVLDGYPWVHIPNRSPVPGLGRFFGLFNPGVWGLIRKSRFDAAILPGYFYFTAWIAIAAAKWSGIPIIFVTDSHSLRSWNAQSPWKLRLKKWLVRRIFSLGNAIMVSSSGGVEYLKSLGFSSDRIFLVPTAVDNDWWTEQASKVDRAAVRANWNIPEDATVAVFCAKLQQWKGPKDLLEAFAQADVPNSYLVYAGDGPEKGNLERRANELGLADRVKFLGFVNQSQLPSTYCASDFLVLPSLFEPFGLVVNEAMLCGLPVVVSDRVGAKFDLVRPEENGYVFPAGDVDVLAATLRLILQNPAKIVLMGAAARQRMKTWSPREYVDGVVRAVSQIARG
;
A
#
# COMPACT_ATOMS: atom_id res chain seq x y z
N MET A 1 -7.38 -9.34 35.77
CA MET A 1 -5.93 -9.39 35.83
C MET A 1 -5.43 -8.00 35.46
N ASN A 2 -4.69 -7.40 36.38
CA ASN A 2 -4.29 -6.00 36.35
C ASN A 2 -3.31 -5.70 35.26
N VAL A 3 -3.59 -4.66 34.48
CA VAL A 3 -2.67 -4.03 33.52
C VAL A 3 -1.77 -3.08 34.34
N PRO A 4 -0.44 -3.04 34.12
CA PRO A 4 0.41 -2.06 34.77
C PRO A 4 0.16 -0.64 34.25
N GLU A 5 0.01 0.29 35.16
CA GLU A 5 -0.29 1.73 34.99
C GLU A 5 0.93 2.61 34.60
N ASP A 6 2.00 2.10 34.03
CA ASP A 6 3.28 2.82 33.89
C ASP A 6 3.62 3.36 32.49
N LEU A 7 2.63 3.72 31.68
CA LEU A 7 2.88 4.38 30.36
C LEU A 7 2.08 5.69 30.16
N ALA A 8 1.78 6.41 31.22
CA ALA A 8 1.10 7.70 31.13
C ALA A 8 1.75 8.74 32.03
N ALA A 9 2.93 9.26 31.66
CA ALA A 9 3.43 10.60 32.06
C ALA A 9 4.86 10.86 31.57
N GLU A 10 5.04 11.22 30.32
CA GLU A 10 6.20 12.05 29.95
C GLU A 10 5.72 13.39 29.39
N LYS A 11 6.13 14.45 30.09
CA LYS A 11 5.84 15.85 29.79
C LYS A 11 6.61 16.29 28.53
N PRO A 12 6.07 17.23 27.72
CA PRO A 12 6.76 17.77 26.57
C PRO A 12 8.04 18.53 26.98
N LEU A 13 9.17 18.16 26.39
CA LEU A 13 10.44 18.88 26.52
C LEU A 13 10.33 20.26 25.87
N ARG A 14 10.40 21.30 26.70
CA ARG A 14 10.59 22.70 26.28
C ARG A 14 12.06 22.91 25.92
N PHE A 15 12.35 23.19 24.66
CA PHE A 15 13.66 23.72 24.25
C PHE A 15 13.71 25.21 24.56
N SER A 16 14.64 25.57 25.47
CA SER A 16 15.04 26.94 25.83
C SER A 16 16.04 27.45 24.81
N ALA A 17 15.71 28.58 24.19
CA ALA A 17 16.68 29.36 23.43
C ALA A 17 17.60 30.15 24.38
N ARG A 18 18.96 30.03 24.23
CA ARG A 18 19.98 31.07 24.50
C ARG A 18 21.34 30.57 24.10
N ASN A 19 21.92 31.17 23.07
CA ASN A 19 23.24 31.75 23.16
C ASN A 19 23.50 32.72 21.99
N THR A 20 23.62 33.97 22.36
CA THR A 20 24.14 35.07 21.54
C THR A 20 25.67 35.06 21.67
N GLY A 21 26.36 35.04 20.55
CA GLY A 21 27.81 35.27 20.49
C GLY A 21 28.13 36.04 19.20
N ASN A 22 28.41 37.32 19.38
CA ASN A 22 28.93 38.27 18.41
C ASN A 22 30.33 37.90 17.94
N LEU A 23 30.63 37.97 16.63
CA LEU A 23 31.95 38.37 16.11
C LEU A 23 31.90 38.67 14.60
N GLY A 24 32.30 39.91 14.25
CA GLY A 24 33.17 40.23 13.13
C GLY A 24 32.53 40.52 11.77
N GLU A 25 32.44 41.82 11.45
CA GLU A 25 32.37 42.36 10.08
C GLU A 25 33.59 41.91 9.26
N GLU A 26 33.33 41.46 8.00
CA GLU A 26 34.10 41.91 6.84
C GLU A 26 33.54 41.31 5.53
N SER A 27 33.47 42.22 4.53
CA SER A 27 33.47 41.97 3.09
C SER A 27 32.13 41.67 2.38
N SER A 28 31.58 42.76 1.84
CA SER A 28 30.58 42.82 0.79
C SER A 28 31.03 42.12 -0.50
N GLU A 29 30.36 41.02 -0.85
CA GLU A 29 30.20 40.63 -2.25
C GLU A 29 28.71 40.50 -2.59
N ILE A 30 28.29 41.36 -3.49
CA ILE A 30 26.91 41.42 -4.02
C ILE A 30 26.72 40.19 -4.91
N ILE A 31 26.07 39.16 -4.39
CA ILE A 31 25.47 38.13 -5.21
C ILE A 31 23.98 38.44 -5.26
N HIS A 32 23.52 38.85 -6.44
CA HIS A 32 22.10 38.91 -6.77
C HIS A 32 21.52 37.46 -6.69
N ASP A 33 21.11 37.08 -5.50
CA ASP A 33 20.28 35.91 -5.32
C ASP A 33 18.82 36.35 -5.53
N ALA A 34 18.30 36.00 -6.70
CA ALA A 34 16.90 36.23 -7.03
C ALA A 34 16.06 35.49 -6.00
N GLY A 35 15.44 36.23 -5.09
CA GLY A 35 14.62 35.72 -4.01
C GLY A 35 13.52 34.77 -4.49
N ILE A 36 13.78 33.49 -4.46
CA ILE A 36 12.72 32.49 -4.40
C ILE A 36 12.14 32.65 -2.99
N ALA A 37 11.01 33.36 -2.91
CA ALA A 37 10.22 33.42 -1.69
C ALA A 37 10.03 31.98 -1.20
N ALA A 38 10.58 31.64 -0.05
CA ALA A 38 10.45 30.31 0.54
C ALA A 38 8.98 29.95 0.60
N GLU A 39 8.54 29.05 -0.27
CA GLU A 39 7.13 28.68 -0.40
C GLU A 39 6.67 28.17 0.97
N ARG A 40 5.65 28.80 1.55
CA ARG A 40 5.15 28.49 2.91
C ARG A 40 4.87 26.98 3.03
N ARG A 41 5.50 26.33 3.99
CA ARG A 41 5.28 24.94 4.35
C ARG A 41 3.80 24.66 4.60
N ARG A 42 3.18 23.75 3.84
CA ARG A 42 1.76 23.42 3.90
C ARG A 42 1.46 22.52 5.08
N ARG A 43 0.58 22.96 5.98
CA ARG A 43 0.15 22.18 7.14
C ARG A 43 -1.01 21.28 6.75
N ILE A 44 -0.82 19.97 6.82
CA ILE A 44 -1.85 18.99 6.45
C ILE A 44 -2.13 18.01 7.60
N VAL A 45 -3.38 17.62 7.75
CA VAL A 45 -3.76 16.50 8.59
C VAL A 45 -4.19 15.32 7.71
N ILE A 46 -3.70 14.13 8.04
CA ILE A 46 -4.10 12.87 7.41
C ILE A 46 -4.86 12.05 8.44
N LEU A 47 -6.14 11.80 8.19
CA LEU A 47 -6.91 10.89 9.01
C LEU A 47 -6.53 9.45 8.64
N ALA A 48 -5.96 8.69 9.57
CA ALA A 48 -5.65 7.29 9.39
C ALA A 48 -6.60 6.43 10.24
N THR A 49 -7.22 5.43 9.63
CA THR A 49 -8.17 4.56 10.34
C THR A 49 -7.47 3.73 11.41
N HIS A 50 -6.33 3.13 11.08
CA HIS A 50 -5.48 2.32 11.94
C HIS A 50 -4.02 2.40 11.48
N VAL A 51 -3.12 1.79 12.20
CA VAL A 51 -1.70 1.75 11.84
C VAL A 51 -1.45 0.66 10.80
N ILE A 52 -0.83 1.05 9.67
CA ILE A 52 -0.54 0.14 8.56
C ILE A 52 0.95 0.25 8.24
N GLN A 53 1.67 -0.87 8.25
CA GLN A 53 3.12 -0.90 8.12
C GLN A 53 3.64 -0.26 6.82
N TYR A 54 2.97 -0.47 5.70
CA TYR A 54 3.41 0.10 4.42
C TYR A 54 3.15 1.61 4.26
N SER A 55 2.31 2.20 5.12
CA SER A 55 2.08 3.66 5.12
C SER A 55 3.14 4.42 5.91
N SER A 56 3.76 3.78 6.91
CA SER A 56 4.72 4.42 7.81
C SER A 56 5.95 4.99 7.09
N PRO A 57 6.59 4.31 6.14
CA PRO A 57 7.68 4.88 5.36
C PRO A 57 7.27 6.12 4.55
N LEU A 58 6.05 6.12 3.99
CA LEU A 58 5.51 7.26 3.24
C LEU A 58 5.25 8.45 4.16
N PHE A 59 4.74 8.21 5.37
CA PHE A 59 4.54 9.25 6.38
C PHE A 59 5.87 9.85 6.86
N ARG A 60 6.91 9.02 7.06
CA ARG A 60 8.27 9.49 7.36
C ARG A 60 8.81 10.38 6.25
N ARG A 61 8.65 9.95 5.00
CA ARG A 61 9.12 10.72 3.85
C ARG A 61 8.40 12.05 3.70
N MET A 62 7.07 12.08 3.93
CA MET A 62 6.30 13.33 3.97
C MET A 62 6.73 14.26 5.11
N ALA A 63 7.00 13.71 6.31
CA ALA A 63 7.43 14.51 7.46
C ALA A 63 8.79 15.16 7.25
N GLN A 64 9.67 14.54 6.46
CA GLN A 64 10.99 15.04 6.09
C GLN A 64 10.94 16.06 4.94
N ASP A 65 9.87 16.14 4.19
CA ASP A 65 9.76 17.06 3.05
C ASP A 65 9.59 18.51 3.53
N PRO A 66 10.45 19.45 3.09
CA PRO A 66 10.38 20.83 3.53
C PRO A 66 9.10 21.56 3.10
N ARG A 67 8.40 21.07 2.10
CA ARG A 67 7.15 21.66 1.59
C ARG A 67 5.93 21.34 2.45
N LEU A 68 6.02 20.30 3.30
CA LEU A 68 4.90 19.77 4.08
C LEU A 68 5.16 19.85 5.60
N ALA A 69 4.13 20.18 6.36
CA ALA A 69 4.04 19.98 7.80
C ALA A 69 2.88 19.01 8.06
N VAL A 70 3.19 17.73 8.09
CA VAL A 70 2.20 16.65 8.20
C VAL A 70 1.90 16.31 9.65
N GLU A 71 0.63 16.00 9.94
CA GLU A 71 0.18 15.40 11.20
C GLU A 71 -0.72 14.20 10.89
N ILE A 72 -0.39 13.02 11.40
CA ILE A 72 -1.16 11.80 11.18
C ILE A 72 -2.10 11.60 12.37
N ALA A 73 -3.41 11.57 12.11
CA ALA A 73 -4.44 11.41 13.12
C ALA A 73 -5.02 9.98 13.07
N TYR A 74 -4.58 9.12 13.98
CA TYR A 74 -5.04 7.73 14.07
C TYR A 74 -6.36 7.60 14.83
N CYS A 75 -7.34 6.93 14.20
CA CYS A 75 -8.63 6.60 14.84
C CYS A 75 -8.52 5.43 15.82
N THR A 76 -7.58 4.52 15.60
CA THR A 76 -7.18 3.45 16.51
C THR A 76 -5.70 3.11 16.29
N LEU A 77 -5.04 2.62 17.33
CA LEU A 77 -3.66 2.13 17.25
C LEU A 77 -3.58 0.63 16.91
N GLN A 78 -4.67 0.02 16.48
CA GLN A 78 -4.63 -1.35 15.95
C GLN A 78 -3.59 -1.45 14.84
N GLY A 79 -2.77 -2.50 14.87
CA GLY A 79 -1.62 -2.69 13.98
C GLY A 79 -0.29 -2.15 14.53
N ALA A 80 -0.30 -1.31 15.60
CA ALA A 80 0.91 -0.93 16.33
C ALA A 80 1.32 -1.95 17.40
N THR A 81 0.36 -2.74 17.89
CA THR A 81 0.57 -3.79 18.87
C THR A 81 0.19 -5.15 18.29
N PRO A 82 0.75 -6.27 18.81
CA PRO A 82 0.36 -7.60 18.39
C PRO A 82 -1.15 -7.80 18.49
N SER A 83 -1.75 -8.33 17.45
CA SER A 83 -3.19 -8.61 17.42
C SER A 83 -3.50 -9.74 16.43
N ILE A 84 -4.55 -10.51 16.72
CA ILE A 84 -5.03 -11.50 15.76
C ILE A 84 -5.63 -10.76 14.56
N ASP A 85 -5.03 -10.94 13.39
CA ASP A 85 -5.61 -10.46 12.13
C ASP A 85 -6.74 -11.42 11.73
N PRO A 86 -8.00 -10.95 11.64
CA PRO A 86 -9.14 -11.83 11.37
C PRO A 86 -9.11 -12.47 9.98
N GLU A 87 -8.33 -11.92 9.06
CA GLU A 87 -8.22 -12.44 7.70
C GLU A 87 -7.07 -13.43 7.52
N PHE A 88 -5.98 -13.31 8.31
CA PHE A 88 -4.93 -14.32 8.40
C PHE A 88 -5.29 -15.45 9.38
N GLY A 89 -6.09 -15.15 10.41
CA GLY A 89 -6.40 -16.09 11.50
C GLY A 89 -5.24 -16.33 12.46
N VAL A 90 -4.15 -15.59 12.36
CA VAL A 90 -2.95 -15.68 13.20
C VAL A 90 -2.64 -14.35 13.87
N GLU A 91 -1.87 -14.40 14.96
CA GLU A 91 -1.35 -13.19 15.59
C GLU A 91 -0.30 -12.54 14.68
N VAL A 92 -0.53 -11.28 14.34
CA VAL A 92 0.39 -10.46 13.55
C VAL A 92 1.06 -9.44 14.46
N LYS A 93 2.38 -9.50 14.52
CA LYS A 93 3.23 -8.48 15.10
C LYS A 93 4.23 -8.05 14.04
N TRP A 94 4.14 -6.79 13.62
CA TRP A 94 5.09 -6.26 12.66
C TRP A 94 6.48 -6.18 13.30
N ASP A 95 7.50 -6.61 12.58
CA ASP A 95 8.91 -6.61 13.01
C ASP A 95 9.64 -5.33 12.58
N THR A 96 8.91 -4.39 11.99
CA THR A 96 9.40 -3.05 11.63
C THR A 96 8.69 -1.97 12.43
N SER A 97 9.39 -0.86 12.75
CA SER A 97 8.77 0.25 13.45
C SER A 97 7.69 0.93 12.60
N VAL A 98 6.49 1.07 13.17
CA VAL A 98 5.32 1.58 12.44
C VAL A 98 4.88 2.98 12.87
N LEU A 99 5.37 3.51 14.00
CA LEU A 99 4.97 4.82 14.51
C LEU A 99 6.11 5.85 14.62
N ASP A 100 7.37 5.43 14.39
CA ASP A 100 8.51 6.31 14.56
C ASP A 100 8.80 7.17 13.32
N GLY A 101 9.39 8.35 13.54
CA GLY A 101 9.95 9.21 12.50
C GLY A 101 8.96 10.15 11.82
N TYR A 102 7.74 10.30 12.32
CA TYR A 102 6.77 11.29 11.87
C TYR A 102 5.82 11.74 12.99
N PRO A 103 5.26 12.96 12.93
CA PRO A 103 4.29 13.44 13.92
C PRO A 103 2.95 12.71 13.80
N TRP A 104 2.43 12.22 14.90
CA TRP A 104 1.12 11.59 14.95
C TRP A 104 0.37 11.89 16.24
N VAL A 105 -0.94 11.75 16.21
CA VAL A 105 -1.85 11.85 17.34
C VAL A 105 -2.85 10.71 17.32
N HIS A 106 -3.13 10.13 18.47
CA HIS A 106 -4.23 9.16 18.63
C HIS A 106 -5.50 9.89 19.05
N ILE A 107 -6.58 9.68 18.33
CA ILE A 107 -7.90 10.19 18.66
C ILE A 107 -8.71 9.03 19.26
N PRO A 108 -9.06 9.07 20.56
CA PRO A 108 -9.77 7.97 21.20
C PRO A 108 -11.05 7.58 20.50
N ASN A 109 -11.21 6.29 20.22
CA ASN A 109 -12.43 5.72 19.67
C ASN A 109 -13.48 5.55 20.77
N ARG A 110 -14.65 6.15 20.63
CA ARG A 110 -15.79 6.11 21.56
C ARG A 110 -16.91 5.21 21.04
N SER A 111 -16.64 4.38 20.03
CA SER A 111 -17.64 3.45 19.51
C SER A 111 -18.03 2.41 20.56
N PRO A 112 -19.34 2.16 20.77
CA PRO A 112 -19.81 1.05 21.60
C PRO A 112 -19.59 -0.32 20.95
N VAL A 113 -19.29 -0.35 19.63
CA VAL A 113 -19.04 -1.57 18.84
C VAL A 113 -17.76 -1.42 18.01
N PRO A 114 -16.58 -1.26 18.66
CA PRO A 114 -15.34 -0.95 17.97
C PRO A 114 -14.95 -2.06 16.97
N GLY A 115 -14.36 -1.65 15.84
CA GLY A 115 -13.88 -2.59 14.82
C GLY A 115 -13.77 -1.98 13.42
N LEU A 116 -12.85 -2.50 12.61
CA LEU A 116 -12.56 -1.97 11.28
C LEU A 116 -13.56 -2.42 10.18
N GLY A 117 -14.44 -3.35 10.45
CA GLY A 117 -15.41 -3.85 9.44
C GLY A 117 -16.80 -3.22 9.51
N ARG A 118 -17.03 -2.19 10.36
CA ARG A 118 -18.37 -1.65 10.63
C ARG A 118 -18.40 -0.13 10.49
N PHE A 119 -19.49 0.42 9.95
CA PHE A 119 -19.66 1.87 9.77
C PHE A 119 -19.45 2.65 11.07
N PHE A 120 -20.12 2.22 12.15
CA PHE A 120 -19.95 2.81 13.48
C PHE A 120 -18.79 2.23 14.29
N GLY A 121 -17.96 1.35 13.70
CA GLY A 121 -16.81 0.77 14.40
C GLY A 121 -15.72 1.77 14.77
N LEU A 122 -15.65 2.89 14.04
CA LEU A 122 -14.84 4.05 14.38
C LEU A 122 -15.75 5.26 14.61
N PHE A 123 -15.76 5.73 15.88
CA PHE A 123 -16.45 6.94 16.32
C PHE A 123 -15.48 7.77 17.17
N ASN A 124 -14.82 8.71 16.55
CA ASN A 124 -13.77 9.53 17.17
C ASN A 124 -14.19 11.01 17.17
N PRO A 125 -15.05 11.45 18.14
CA PRO A 125 -15.54 12.83 18.17
C PRO A 125 -14.44 13.88 18.35
N GLY A 126 -13.28 13.49 18.92
CA GLY A 126 -12.11 14.36 19.07
C GLY A 126 -11.56 14.89 17.74
N VAL A 127 -11.85 14.24 16.60
CA VAL A 127 -11.45 14.70 15.26
C VAL A 127 -12.02 16.08 14.93
N TRP A 128 -13.22 16.39 15.44
CA TRP A 128 -13.84 17.70 15.32
C TRP A 128 -12.97 18.81 15.93
N GLY A 129 -12.51 18.59 17.17
CA GLY A 129 -11.66 19.54 17.88
C GLY A 129 -10.28 19.70 17.22
N LEU A 130 -9.67 18.61 16.78
CA LEU A 130 -8.39 18.60 16.09
C LEU A 130 -8.43 19.47 14.82
N ILE A 131 -9.40 19.23 13.93
CA ILE A 131 -9.53 19.95 12.67
C ILE A 131 -9.79 21.44 12.92
N ARG A 132 -10.67 21.79 13.85
CA ARG A 132 -11.02 23.20 14.11
C ARG A 132 -9.90 24.02 14.76
N LYS A 133 -9.10 23.43 15.63
CA LYS A 133 -8.11 24.17 16.43
C LYS A 133 -6.78 24.39 15.70
N SER A 134 -6.41 23.55 14.74
CA SER A 134 -5.04 23.43 14.25
C SER A 134 -4.74 24.17 12.96
N ARG A 135 -5.66 24.92 12.37
CA ARG A 135 -5.48 25.73 11.12
C ARG A 135 -4.70 24.98 10.03
N PHE A 136 -5.18 23.81 9.63
CA PHE A 136 -4.61 23.06 8.51
C PHE A 136 -4.92 23.72 7.16
N ASP A 137 -4.00 23.61 6.21
CA ASP A 137 -4.21 24.05 4.82
C ASP A 137 -5.02 22.99 4.04
N ALA A 138 -5.03 21.73 4.47
CA ALA A 138 -5.88 20.66 3.93
C ALA A 138 -6.09 19.51 4.92
N ALA A 139 -7.23 18.81 4.79
CA ALA A 139 -7.52 17.55 5.46
C ALA A 139 -7.57 16.42 4.43
N ILE A 140 -6.71 15.41 4.59
CA ILE A 140 -6.64 14.23 3.72
C ILE A 140 -7.40 13.08 4.38
N LEU A 141 -8.43 12.56 3.70
CA LEU A 141 -9.35 11.58 4.25
C LEU A 141 -9.34 10.28 3.43
N PRO A 142 -9.06 9.10 4.06
CA PRO A 142 -9.06 7.82 3.38
C PRO A 142 -10.51 7.30 3.20
N GLY A 143 -11.22 7.85 2.22
CA GLY A 143 -12.58 7.45 1.93
C GLY A 143 -13.64 7.96 2.91
N TYR A 144 -14.75 7.23 3.00
CA TYR A 144 -15.99 7.67 3.69
C TYR A 144 -16.72 6.54 4.44
N PHE A 145 -16.09 5.38 4.54
CA PHE A 145 -16.76 4.19 5.10
C PHE A 145 -17.11 4.33 6.59
N TYR A 146 -16.24 4.99 7.37
CA TYR A 146 -16.45 5.10 8.82
C TYR A 146 -17.16 6.38 9.22
N PHE A 147 -17.94 6.32 10.32
CA PHE A 147 -18.64 7.49 10.84
C PHE A 147 -17.69 8.64 11.22
N THR A 148 -16.49 8.32 11.71
CA THR A 148 -15.43 9.31 11.96
C THR A 148 -15.08 10.16 10.74
N ALA A 149 -15.08 9.58 9.53
CA ALA A 149 -14.84 10.34 8.30
C ALA A 149 -15.91 11.42 8.07
N TRP A 150 -17.15 11.15 8.41
CA TRP A 150 -18.25 12.14 8.32
C TRP A 150 -18.12 13.26 9.33
N ILE A 151 -17.64 12.96 10.55
CA ILE A 151 -17.30 14.00 11.54
C ILE A 151 -16.17 14.88 11.01
N ALA A 152 -15.12 14.27 10.39
CA ALA A 152 -14.01 15.01 9.79
C ALA A 152 -14.46 15.89 8.63
N ILE A 153 -15.31 15.37 7.72
CA ILE A 153 -15.91 16.13 6.61
C ILE A 153 -16.68 17.34 7.15
N ALA A 154 -17.55 17.13 8.14
CA ALA A 154 -18.34 18.20 8.72
C ALA A 154 -17.47 19.26 9.42
N ALA A 155 -16.45 18.85 10.17
CA ALA A 155 -15.51 19.75 10.84
C ALA A 155 -14.69 20.57 9.83
N ALA A 156 -14.18 19.93 8.75
CA ALA A 156 -13.42 20.61 7.71
C ALA A 156 -14.29 21.63 6.96
N LYS A 157 -15.52 21.24 6.57
CA LYS A 157 -16.47 22.18 5.91
C LYS A 157 -16.82 23.37 6.80
N TRP A 158 -17.08 23.12 8.10
CA TRP A 158 -17.37 24.18 9.06
C TRP A 158 -16.21 25.17 9.24
N SER A 159 -14.97 24.65 9.15
CA SER A 159 -13.75 25.43 9.36
C SER A 159 -13.17 26.01 8.05
N GLY A 160 -13.82 25.80 6.90
CA GLY A 160 -13.31 26.24 5.60
C GLY A 160 -12.03 25.53 5.16
N ILE A 161 -11.71 24.36 5.75
CA ILE A 161 -10.50 23.58 5.41
C ILE A 161 -10.79 22.72 4.17
N PRO A 162 -10.00 22.83 3.11
CA PRO A 162 -10.12 21.99 1.94
C PRO A 162 -9.97 20.50 2.26
N ILE A 163 -10.82 19.67 1.62
CA ILE A 163 -10.82 18.20 1.79
C ILE A 163 -10.21 17.57 0.56
N ILE A 164 -9.26 16.65 0.76
CA ILE A 164 -8.72 15.75 -0.24
C ILE A 164 -9.13 14.33 0.11
N PHE A 165 -9.90 13.69 -0.74
CA PHE A 165 -10.18 12.25 -0.59
C PHE A 165 -9.05 11.41 -1.16
N VAL A 166 -8.79 10.24 -0.56
CA VAL A 166 -7.89 9.22 -1.09
C VAL A 166 -8.69 7.98 -1.43
N THR A 167 -8.42 7.38 -2.58
CA THR A 167 -9.01 6.11 -2.97
C THR A 167 -8.06 5.27 -3.82
N ASP A 168 -8.00 3.97 -3.54
CA ASP A 168 -7.26 2.99 -4.33
C ASP A 168 -8.14 2.32 -5.39
N SER A 169 -9.42 2.70 -5.45
CA SER A 169 -10.37 2.05 -6.36
C SER A 169 -10.13 2.44 -7.81
N HIS A 170 -9.98 1.45 -8.66
CA HIS A 170 -9.96 1.58 -10.13
C HIS A 170 -11.25 1.04 -10.79
N SER A 171 -12.21 0.59 -9.99
CA SER A 171 -13.48 0.02 -10.46
C SER A 171 -14.56 0.08 -9.38
N LEU A 172 -15.83 0.17 -9.81
CA LEU A 172 -16.99 -0.03 -8.92
C LEU A 172 -17.28 -1.52 -8.65
N ARG A 173 -16.75 -2.40 -9.49
CA ARG A 173 -17.00 -3.83 -9.37
C ARG A 173 -16.23 -4.39 -8.16
N SER A 174 -16.87 -5.27 -7.43
CA SER A 174 -16.24 -6.17 -6.45
C SER A 174 -16.08 -7.55 -7.09
N TRP A 175 -15.39 -8.45 -6.41
CA TRP A 175 -15.24 -9.84 -6.85
C TRP A 175 -16.58 -10.58 -6.93
N ASN A 176 -17.61 -10.16 -6.16
CA ASN A 176 -18.96 -10.70 -6.22
C ASN A 176 -19.81 -9.96 -7.27
N ALA A 177 -20.59 -10.71 -8.02
CA ALA A 177 -21.53 -10.16 -8.98
C ALA A 177 -22.54 -9.22 -8.28
N GLN A 178 -22.70 -8.02 -8.81
CA GLN A 178 -23.65 -7.04 -8.31
C GLN A 178 -24.70 -6.75 -9.37
N SER A 179 -25.96 -6.57 -8.94
CA SER A 179 -27.03 -6.22 -9.87
C SER A 179 -26.83 -4.81 -10.46
N PRO A 180 -27.24 -4.57 -11.73
CA PRO A 180 -27.01 -3.30 -12.41
C PRO A 180 -27.56 -2.07 -11.67
N TRP A 181 -28.69 -2.19 -10.98
CA TRP A 181 -29.27 -1.08 -10.23
C TRP A 181 -28.45 -0.71 -8.99
N LYS A 182 -27.87 -1.71 -8.30
CA LYS A 182 -26.97 -1.48 -7.17
C LYS A 182 -25.69 -0.76 -7.61
N LEU A 183 -25.17 -1.13 -8.78
CA LEU A 183 -24.01 -0.43 -9.36
C LEU A 183 -24.33 1.01 -9.73
N ARG A 184 -25.53 1.29 -10.29
CA ARG A 184 -25.97 2.67 -10.59
C ARG A 184 -26.12 3.50 -9.32
N LEU A 185 -26.77 2.94 -8.28
CA LEU A 185 -26.90 3.61 -6.99
C LEU A 185 -25.53 3.87 -6.36
N LYS A 186 -24.63 2.88 -6.36
CA LYS A 186 -23.26 3.02 -5.87
C LYS A 186 -22.52 4.13 -6.63
N LYS A 187 -22.61 4.15 -7.96
CA LYS A 187 -22.02 5.19 -8.80
C LYS A 187 -22.51 6.59 -8.40
N TRP A 188 -23.80 6.76 -8.26
CA TRP A 188 -24.40 8.03 -7.85
C TRP A 188 -23.94 8.45 -6.46
N LEU A 189 -23.94 7.53 -5.48
CA LEU A 189 -23.54 7.80 -4.10
C LEU A 189 -22.06 8.19 -4.01
N VAL A 190 -21.17 7.41 -4.64
CA VAL A 190 -19.72 7.68 -4.67
C VAL A 190 -19.45 9.06 -5.27
N ARG A 191 -20.12 9.37 -6.40
CA ARG A 191 -19.99 10.70 -7.02
C ARG A 191 -20.41 11.82 -6.07
N ARG A 192 -21.55 11.67 -5.38
CA ARG A 192 -22.05 12.68 -4.42
C ARG A 192 -21.09 12.89 -3.26
N ILE A 193 -20.57 11.80 -2.69
CA ILE A 193 -19.65 11.88 -1.55
C ILE A 193 -18.33 12.52 -1.96
N PHE A 194 -17.70 12.07 -3.03
CA PHE A 194 -16.43 12.65 -3.49
C PHE A 194 -16.57 14.09 -3.98
N SER A 195 -17.76 14.53 -4.38
CA SER A 195 -18.05 15.94 -4.68
C SER A 195 -17.99 16.85 -3.45
N LEU A 196 -18.02 16.31 -2.23
CA LEU A 196 -17.81 17.08 -1.00
C LEU A 196 -16.33 17.50 -0.84
N GLY A 197 -15.38 16.78 -1.47
CA GLY A 197 -13.95 17.14 -1.44
C GLY A 197 -13.60 18.21 -2.49
N ASN A 198 -12.46 18.83 -2.33
CA ASN A 198 -11.86 19.76 -3.26
C ASN A 198 -11.00 19.05 -4.31
N ALA A 199 -10.33 17.96 -3.89
CA ALA A 199 -9.51 17.11 -4.74
C ALA A 199 -9.65 15.63 -4.37
N ILE A 200 -9.19 14.73 -5.26
CA ILE A 200 -9.19 13.29 -5.04
C ILE A 200 -7.81 12.77 -5.45
N MET A 201 -7.11 12.12 -4.52
CA MET A 201 -5.87 11.41 -4.78
C MET A 201 -6.18 9.94 -5.10
N VAL A 202 -5.52 9.42 -6.12
CA VAL A 202 -5.65 8.03 -6.58
C VAL A 202 -4.30 7.36 -6.66
N SER A 203 -4.26 6.06 -6.38
CA SER A 203 -3.05 5.24 -6.33
C SER A 203 -2.50 4.83 -7.70
N SER A 204 -3.33 4.89 -8.75
CA SER A 204 -2.97 4.41 -10.08
C SER A 204 -3.65 5.21 -11.19
N SER A 205 -3.12 5.13 -12.42
CA SER A 205 -3.75 5.69 -13.61
C SER A 205 -5.13 5.08 -13.88
N GLY A 206 -5.33 3.80 -13.51
CA GLY A 206 -6.65 3.17 -13.54
C GLY A 206 -7.67 3.87 -12.63
N GLY A 207 -7.23 4.39 -11.48
CA GLY A 207 -8.04 5.23 -10.60
C GLY A 207 -8.41 6.57 -11.24
N VAL A 208 -7.49 7.19 -12.00
CA VAL A 208 -7.77 8.43 -12.76
C VAL A 208 -8.89 8.19 -13.75
N GLU A 209 -8.78 7.16 -14.58
CA GLU A 209 -9.79 6.83 -15.59
C GLU A 209 -11.14 6.44 -14.95
N TYR A 210 -11.09 5.72 -13.83
CA TYR A 210 -12.29 5.41 -13.06
C TYR A 210 -13.02 6.68 -12.59
N LEU A 211 -12.32 7.65 -12.00
CA LEU A 211 -12.95 8.90 -11.53
C LEU A 211 -13.46 9.77 -12.69
N LYS A 212 -12.74 9.82 -13.81
CA LYS A 212 -13.24 10.46 -15.04
C LYS A 212 -14.54 9.82 -15.50
N SER A 213 -14.65 8.48 -15.46
CA SER A 213 -15.89 7.75 -15.78
C SER A 213 -17.07 8.05 -14.84
N LEU A 214 -16.77 8.55 -13.62
CA LEU A 214 -17.78 9.06 -12.68
C LEU A 214 -18.14 10.53 -12.95
N GLY A 215 -17.47 11.21 -13.89
CA GLY A 215 -17.71 12.59 -14.29
C GLY A 215 -16.96 13.63 -13.45
N PHE A 216 -15.82 13.26 -12.85
CA PHE A 216 -14.90 14.23 -12.25
C PHE A 216 -13.96 14.79 -13.30
N SER A 217 -13.69 16.10 -13.23
CA SER A 217 -12.72 16.78 -14.09
C SER A 217 -11.27 16.44 -13.69
N SER A 218 -10.37 16.46 -14.66
CA SER A 218 -8.97 16.05 -14.47
C SER A 218 -8.20 16.95 -13.51
N ASP A 219 -8.57 18.22 -13.40
CA ASP A 219 -7.97 19.20 -12.48
C ASP A 219 -8.23 18.89 -11.00
N ARG A 220 -9.21 18.04 -10.69
CA ARG A 220 -9.53 17.57 -9.33
C ARG A 220 -8.94 16.21 -9.00
N ILE A 221 -8.31 15.52 -9.95
CA ILE A 221 -7.79 14.17 -9.79
C ILE A 221 -6.27 14.20 -9.81
N PHE A 222 -5.64 13.71 -8.73
CA PHE A 222 -4.19 13.67 -8.59
C PHE A 222 -3.69 12.24 -8.46
N LEU A 223 -2.83 11.84 -9.39
CA LEU A 223 -2.10 10.59 -9.26
C LEU A 223 -1.05 10.75 -8.15
N VAL A 224 -1.20 9.94 -7.12
CA VAL A 224 -0.30 9.79 -5.98
C VAL A 224 0.09 8.32 -5.93
N PRO A 225 1.17 7.92 -6.60
CA PRO A 225 1.50 6.52 -6.83
C PRO A 225 1.72 5.78 -5.52
N THR A 226 0.93 4.73 -5.27
CA THR A 226 1.11 3.90 -4.08
C THR A 226 2.47 3.21 -4.14
N ALA A 227 3.34 3.54 -3.20
CA ALA A 227 4.72 3.10 -3.14
C ALA A 227 5.04 2.39 -1.81
N VAL A 228 6.13 1.68 -1.79
CA VAL A 228 6.78 1.11 -0.60
C VAL A 228 8.10 1.83 -0.35
N ASP A 229 8.85 1.46 0.68
CA ASP A 229 10.20 1.99 0.91
C ASP A 229 11.20 1.36 -0.07
N ASN A 230 11.34 1.97 -1.25
CA ASN A 230 12.19 1.43 -2.32
C ASN A 230 13.64 1.23 -1.88
N ASP A 231 14.17 2.15 -1.08
CA ASP A 231 15.57 2.11 -0.61
C ASP A 231 15.76 0.90 0.33
N TRP A 232 14.86 0.74 1.28
CA TRP A 232 14.87 -0.40 2.21
C TRP A 232 14.75 -1.74 1.48
N TRP A 233 13.79 -1.86 0.55
CA TRP A 233 13.58 -3.10 -0.21
C TRP A 233 14.80 -3.48 -1.04
N THR A 234 15.40 -2.51 -1.72
CA THR A 234 16.60 -2.72 -2.54
C THR A 234 17.79 -3.11 -1.68
N GLU A 235 17.98 -2.45 -0.53
CA GLU A 235 19.02 -2.76 0.42
C GLU A 235 18.89 -4.17 1.00
N GLN A 236 17.68 -4.54 1.46
CA GLN A 236 17.47 -5.88 2.00
C GLN A 236 17.64 -6.97 0.93
N ALA A 237 17.13 -6.75 -0.28
CA ALA A 237 17.30 -7.68 -1.39
C ALA A 237 18.78 -7.95 -1.72
N SER A 238 19.66 -6.95 -1.59
CA SER A 238 21.10 -7.11 -1.86
C SER A 238 21.85 -7.98 -0.85
N LYS A 239 21.25 -8.24 0.33
CA LYS A 239 21.87 -9.02 1.42
C LYS A 239 21.45 -10.49 1.40
N VAL A 240 20.54 -10.88 0.51
CA VAL A 240 19.94 -12.22 0.51
C VAL A 240 20.88 -13.26 -0.11
N ASP A 241 21.16 -14.31 0.64
CA ASP A 241 21.74 -15.54 0.11
C ASP A 241 20.61 -16.44 -0.43
N ARG A 242 20.39 -16.33 -1.74
CA ARG A 242 19.36 -17.09 -2.47
C ARG A 242 19.52 -18.61 -2.31
N ALA A 243 20.76 -19.12 -2.40
CA ALA A 243 21.03 -20.55 -2.33
C ALA A 243 20.69 -21.11 -0.96
N ALA A 244 21.07 -20.41 0.11
CA ALA A 244 20.74 -20.80 1.48
C ALA A 244 19.22 -20.82 1.73
N VAL A 245 18.47 -19.83 1.23
CA VAL A 245 17.01 -19.79 1.37
C VAL A 245 16.35 -20.95 0.62
N ARG A 246 16.78 -21.26 -0.62
CA ARG A 246 16.26 -22.39 -1.41
C ARG A 246 16.55 -23.73 -0.76
N ALA A 247 17.74 -23.91 -0.21
CA ALA A 247 18.11 -25.12 0.54
C ALA A 247 17.16 -25.36 1.74
N ASN A 248 16.81 -24.28 2.48
CA ASN A 248 15.86 -24.38 3.59
C ASN A 248 14.44 -24.76 3.13
N TRP A 249 14.06 -24.46 1.89
CA TRP A 249 12.79 -24.88 1.32
C TRP A 249 12.83 -26.26 0.65
N ASN A 250 13.98 -26.90 0.62
CA ASN A 250 14.22 -28.13 -0.15
C ASN A 250 13.86 -27.92 -1.64
N ILE A 251 14.32 -26.80 -2.23
CA ILE A 251 14.18 -26.48 -3.65
C ILE A 251 15.57 -26.47 -4.29
N PRO A 252 15.78 -27.20 -5.41
CA PRO A 252 17.03 -27.18 -6.15
C PRO A 252 17.41 -25.77 -6.62
N GLU A 253 18.71 -25.49 -6.70
CA GLU A 253 19.20 -24.18 -7.08
C GLU A 253 18.86 -23.82 -8.53
N ASP A 254 18.86 -24.81 -9.41
CA ASP A 254 18.54 -24.69 -10.84
C ASP A 254 17.03 -24.71 -11.15
N ALA A 255 16.18 -24.92 -10.14
CA ALA A 255 14.73 -24.90 -10.31
C ALA A 255 14.19 -23.49 -10.59
N THR A 256 13.08 -23.41 -11.33
CA THR A 256 12.34 -22.17 -11.52
C THR A 256 11.20 -22.07 -10.50
N VAL A 257 11.13 -20.98 -9.75
CA VAL A 257 10.23 -20.80 -8.61
C VAL A 257 9.24 -19.66 -8.84
N ALA A 258 7.96 -19.99 -8.91
CA ALA A 258 6.87 -19.04 -8.82
C ALA A 258 6.53 -18.74 -7.36
N VAL A 259 6.32 -17.48 -6.98
CA VAL A 259 5.86 -17.11 -5.65
C VAL A 259 4.48 -16.44 -5.72
N PHE A 260 3.59 -16.86 -4.82
CA PHE A 260 2.37 -16.17 -4.45
C PHE A 260 2.58 -15.55 -3.08
N CYS A 261 2.36 -14.24 -2.94
CA CYS A 261 2.50 -13.54 -1.67
C CYS A 261 1.24 -12.74 -1.36
N ALA A 262 0.31 -13.31 -0.61
CA ALA A 262 -0.91 -12.66 -0.15
C ALA A 262 -1.62 -13.53 0.93
N LYS A 263 -2.64 -12.96 1.57
CA LYS A 263 -3.58 -13.74 2.40
C LYS A 263 -4.22 -14.84 1.57
N LEU A 264 -4.26 -16.07 2.09
CA LEU A 264 -4.88 -17.22 1.41
C LEU A 264 -6.40 -17.14 1.51
N GLN A 265 -6.97 -16.20 0.76
CA GLN A 265 -8.40 -15.91 0.67
C GLN A 265 -8.91 -16.22 -0.74
N GLN A 266 -10.15 -16.62 -0.88
CA GLN A 266 -10.74 -17.02 -2.16
C GLN A 266 -10.57 -15.95 -3.26
N TRP A 267 -10.80 -14.66 -2.93
CA TRP A 267 -10.69 -13.57 -3.93
C TRP A 267 -9.25 -13.23 -4.34
N LYS A 268 -8.25 -13.76 -3.65
CA LYS A 268 -6.85 -13.66 -4.06
C LYS A 268 -6.46 -14.70 -5.11
N GLY A 269 -7.34 -15.68 -5.38
CA GLY A 269 -7.18 -16.69 -6.42
C GLY A 269 -6.09 -17.73 -6.18
N PRO A 270 -5.74 -18.11 -4.92
CA PRO A 270 -4.65 -19.06 -4.70
C PRO A 270 -4.97 -20.45 -5.28
N LYS A 271 -6.25 -20.84 -5.32
CA LYS A 271 -6.69 -22.11 -5.92
C LYS A 271 -6.52 -22.09 -7.43
N ASP A 272 -6.90 -20.99 -8.11
CA ASP A 272 -6.76 -20.86 -9.56
C ASP A 272 -5.29 -20.97 -9.95
N LEU A 273 -4.37 -20.42 -9.13
CA LEU A 273 -2.92 -20.57 -9.35
C LEU A 273 -2.45 -22.01 -9.20
N LEU A 274 -2.93 -22.74 -8.19
CA LEU A 274 -2.55 -24.14 -8.00
C LEU A 274 -3.01 -25.02 -9.18
N GLU A 275 -4.24 -24.84 -9.63
CA GLU A 275 -4.77 -25.56 -10.80
C GLU A 275 -4.01 -25.21 -12.08
N ALA A 276 -3.72 -23.93 -12.29
CA ALA A 276 -2.94 -23.47 -13.43
C ALA A 276 -1.49 -24.00 -13.40
N PHE A 277 -0.87 -24.06 -12.24
CA PHE A 277 0.48 -24.62 -12.07
C PHE A 277 0.50 -26.12 -12.38
N ALA A 278 -0.52 -26.86 -11.94
CA ALA A 278 -0.69 -28.28 -12.29
C ALA A 278 -0.85 -28.46 -13.81
N GLN A 279 -1.70 -27.65 -14.46
CA GLN A 279 -1.92 -27.71 -15.91
C GLN A 279 -0.68 -27.28 -16.72
N ALA A 280 0.13 -26.35 -16.20
CA ALA A 280 1.36 -25.92 -16.86
C ALA A 280 2.37 -27.07 -16.98
N ASP A 281 2.43 -27.93 -15.97
CA ASP A 281 3.23 -29.16 -15.89
C ASP A 281 4.65 -29.04 -16.44
N VAL A 282 5.40 -28.03 -15.96
CA VAL A 282 6.78 -27.82 -16.35
C VAL A 282 7.70 -28.52 -15.34
N PRO A 283 8.60 -29.41 -15.80
CA PRO A 283 9.57 -30.07 -14.94
C PRO A 283 10.49 -29.06 -14.23
N ASN A 284 11.04 -29.43 -13.08
CA ASN A 284 11.96 -28.62 -12.28
C ASN A 284 11.42 -27.21 -11.97
N SER A 285 10.08 -27.12 -11.78
CA SER A 285 9.42 -25.88 -11.37
C SER A 285 8.74 -26.08 -10.02
N TYR A 286 8.71 -25.00 -9.23
CA TYR A 286 8.16 -24.98 -7.88
C TYR A 286 7.20 -23.80 -7.72
N LEU A 287 6.20 -23.99 -6.84
CA LEU A 287 5.27 -22.95 -6.43
C LEU A 287 5.38 -22.74 -4.93
N VAL A 288 5.62 -21.50 -4.52
CA VAL A 288 5.75 -21.11 -3.11
C VAL A 288 4.59 -20.19 -2.74
N TYR A 289 3.83 -20.57 -1.71
CA TYR A 289 2.82 -19.74 -1.08
C TYR A 289 3.38 -19.09 0.18
N ALA A 290 3.59 -17.77 0.13
CA ALA A 290 3.94 -16.92 1.26
C ALA A 290 2.69 -16.21 1.76
N GLY A 291 2.09 -16.75 2.82
CA GLY A 291 0.85 -16.25 3.40
C GLY A 291 0.09 -17.32 4.16
N ASP A 292 -0.87 -16.88 4.93
CA ASP A 292 -1.79 -17.76 5.67
C ASP A 292 -3.25 -17.33 5.43
N GLY A 293 -4.20 -18.14 5.83
CA GLY A 293 -5.62 -17.86 5.68
C GLY A 293 -6.49 -19.09 5.55
N PRO A 294 -7.82 -18.91 5.44
CA PRO A 294 -8.78 -20.01 5.47
C PRO A 294 -8.64 -21.05 4.34
N GLU A 295 -8.02 -20.65 3.21
CA GLU A 295 -7.84 -21.58 2.07
C GLU A 295 -6.63 -22.53 2.23
N LYS A 296 -5.74 -22.32 3.21
CA LYS A 296 -4.48 -23.08 3.35
C LYS A 296 -4.69 -24.59 3.35
N GLY A 297 -5.53 -25.09 4.26
CA GLY A 297 -5.77 -26.54 4.37
C GLY A 297 -6.44 -27.15 3.13
N ASN A 298 -7.24 -26.36 2.40
CA ASN A 298 -7.83 -26.77 1.12
C ASN A 298 -6.76 -26.87 0.03
N LEU A 299 -5.84 -25.93 0.00
CA LEU A 299 -4.74 -25.88 -0.98
C LEU A 299 -3.74 -27.00 -0.75
N GLU A 300 -3.35 -27.28 0.52
CA GLU A 300 -2.45 -28.39 0.88
C GLU A 300 -3.03 -29.74 0.44
N ARG A 301 -4.31 -29.99 0.76
CA ARG A 301 -5.01 -31.20 0.32
C ARG A 301 -5.06 -31.30 -1.20
N ARG A 302 -5.41 -30.19 -1.87
CA ARG A 302 -5.52 -30.17 -3.33
C ARG A 302 -4.16 -30.38 -4.01
N ALA A 303 -3.09 -29.84 -3.48
CA ALA A 303 -1.72 -30.09 -3.96
C ALA A 303 -1.34 -31.58 -3.87
N ASN A 304 -1.72 -32.25 -2.79
CA ASN A 304 -1.53 -33.70 -2.64
C ASN A 304 -2.34 -34.50 -3.69
N GLU A 305 -3.62 -34.16 -3.89
CA GLU A 305 -4.49 -34.80 -4.87
C GLU A 305 -3.95 -34.67 -6.31
N LEU A 306 -3.28 -33.55 -6.60
CA LEU A 306 -2.65 -33.29 -7.90
C LEU A 306 -1.25 -33.89 -8.04
N GLY A 307 -0.72 -34.57 -7.01
CA GLY A 307 0.63 -35.11 -7.01
C GLY A 307 1.75 -34.06 -6.96
N LEU A 308 1.44 -32.87 -6.43
CA LEU A 308 2.35 -31.72 -6.38
C LEU A 308 2.95 -31.45 -5.00
N ALA A 309 2.79 -32.36 -4.03
CA ALA A 309 3.22 -32.16 -2.65
C ALA A 309 4.69 -31.75 -2.51
N ASP A 310 5.58 -32.32 -3.34
CA ASP A 310 7.01 -32.01 -3.31
C ASP A 310 7.35 -30.69 -4.00
N ARG A 311 6.51 -30.23 -4.92
CA ARG A 311 6.74 -29.04 -5.77
C ARG A 311 6.01 -27.78 -5.30
N VAL A 312 5.10 -27.90 -4.31
CA VAL A 312 4.35 -26.78 -3.73
C VAL A 312 4.76 -26.60 -2.27
N LYS A 313 5.21 -25.40 -1.92
CA LYS A 313 5.67 -25.07 -0.58
C LYS A 313 4.76 -24.05 0.08
N PHE A 314 4.37 -24.26 1.32
CA PHE A 314 3.55 -23.35 2.10
C PHE A 314 4.39 -22.79 3.26
N LEU A 315 4.76 -21.53 3.18
CA LEU A 315 5.61 -20.88 4.20
C LEU A 315 4.81 -20.36 5.39
N GLY A 316 3.47 -20.30 5.29
CA GLY A 316 2.65 -19.63 6.29
C GLY A 316 2.82 -18.10 6.24
N PHE A 317 2.46 -17.42 7.33
CA PHE A 317 2.66 -15.97 7.45
C PHE A 317 4.15 -15.62 7.44
N VAL A 318 4.56 -14.77 6.51
CA VAL A 318 5.94 -14.25 6.39
C VAL A 318 5.93 -12.79 6.77
N ASN A 319 6.73 -12.40 7.76
CA ASN A 319 6.81 -11.01 8.22
C ASN A 319 7.65 -10.14 7.27
N GLN A 320 7.51 -8.82 7.38
CA GLN A 320 8.07 -7.88 6.42
C GLN A 320 9.60 -8.00 6.27
N SER A 321 10.34 -8.22 7.36
CA SER A 321 11.80 -8.40 7.29
C SER A 321 12.24 -9.65 6.54
N GLN A 322 11.39 -10.67 6.43
CA GLN A 322 11.66 -11.95 5.77
C GLN A 322 11.18 -11.97 4.30
N LEU A 323 10.28 -11.07 3.90
CA LEU A 323 9.75 -11.02 2.53
C LEU A 323 10.83 -10.80 1.47
N PRO A 324 11.87 -9.96 1.67
CA PRO A 324 12.97 -9.84 0.70
C PRO A 324 13.64 -11.16 0.38
N SER A 325 13.89 -12.00 1.40
CA SER A 325 14.45 -13.34 1.22
C SER A 325 13.51 -14.24 0.41
N THR A 326 12.20 -14.15 0.68
CA THR A 326 11.18 -14.91 -0.06
C THR A 326 11.12 -14.52 -1.53
N TYR A 327 11.11 -13.23 -1.84
CA TYR A 327 11.14 -12.78 -3.24
C TYR A 327 12.46 -13.12 -3.91
N CYS A 328 13.62 -12.83 -3.31
CA CYS A 328 14.92 -13.09 -3.92
C CYS A 328 15.22 -14.58 -4.14
N ALA A 329 14.63 -15.48 -3.35
CA ALA A 329 14.71 -16.92 -3.57
C ALA A 329 13.77 -17.43 -4.67
N SER A 330 12.84 -16.60 -5.13
CA SER A 330 11.90 -16.89 -6.21
C SER A 330 12.36 -16.29 -7.53
N ASP A 331 11.68 -16.62 -8.62
CA ASP A 331 12.01 -16.15 -9.96
C ASP A 331 10.98 -15.18 -10.52
N PHE A 332 9.71 -15.32 -10.16
CA PHE A 332 8.65 -14.39 -10.55
C PHE A 332 7.48 -14.45 -9.56
N LEU A 333 6.75 -13.32 -9.46
CA LEU A 333 5.53 -13.23 -8.65
C LEU A 333 4.30 -13.57 -9.50
N VAL A 334 3.34 -14.30 -8.91
CA VAL A 334 2.00 -14.49 -9.47
C VAL A 334 0.95 -13.93 -8.52
N LEU A 335 0.12 -13.00 -9.00
CA LEU A 335 -0.99 -12.40 -8.23
C LEU A 335 -2.30 -12.55 -9.02
N PRO A 336 -3.01 -13.69 -8.87
CA PRO A 336 -4.18 -14.03 -9.67
C PRO A 336 -5.49 -13.48 -9.09
N SER A 337 -5.43 -12.39 -8.33
CA SER A 337 -6.55 -11.85 -7.57
C SER A 337 -7.78 -11.56 -8.45
N LEU A 338 -8.96 -12.00 -8.03
CA LEU A 338 -10.25 -11.66 -8.64
C LEU A 338 -10.66 -10.21 -8.35
N PHE A 339 -10.04 -9.61 -7.35
CA PHE A 339 -10.16 -8.20 -7.00
C PHE A 339 -8.96 -7.77 -6.17
N GLU A 340 -8.24 -6.75 -6.63
CA GLU A 340 -7.09 -6.17 -5.93
C GLU A 340 -7.06 -4.66 -6.20
N PRO A 341 -7.34 -3.80 -5.22
CA PRO A 341 -7.35 -2.35 -5.41
C PRO A 341 -6.04 -1.83 -6.00
N PHE A 342 -4.90 -2.27 -5.48
CA PHE A 342 -3.58 -1.96 -6.04
C PHE A 342 -2.69 -3.20 -6.14
N GLY A 343 -2.29 -3.81 -5.02
CA GLY A 343 -1.40 -4.96 -4.98
C GLY A 343 0.05 -4.55 -4.71
N LEU A 344 0.36 -4.06 -3.50
CA LEU A 344 1.70 -3.61 -3.09
C LEU A 344 2.78 -4.68 -3.23
N VAL A 345 2.43 -5.96 -3.12
CA VAL A 345 3.35 -7.08 -3.35
C VAL A 345 3.98 -7.05 -4.76
N VAL A 346 3.35 -6.38 -5.73
CA VAL A 346 3.92 -6.13 -7.06
C VAL A 346 5.11 -5.19 -6.96
N ASN A 347 5.00 -4.08 -6.18
CA ASN A 347 6.12 -3.16 -5.94
C ASN A 347 7.30 -3.90 -5.29
N GLU A 348 7.00 -4.68 -4.25
CA GLU A 348 7.97 -5.42 -3.45
C GLU A 348 8.75 -6.42 -4.32
N ALA A 349 8.03 -7.26 -5.07
CA ALA A 349 8.61 -8.23 -5.97
C ALA A 349 9.47 -7.57 -7.06
N MET A 350 8.97 -6.50 -7.69
CA MET A 350 9.70 -5.79 -8.74
C MET A 350 10.98 -5.13 -8.21
N LEU A 351 10.98 -4.61 -6.99
CA LEU A 351 12.18 -4.08 -6.31
C LEU A 351 13.20 -5.17 -6.03
N CYS A 352 12.75 -6.38 -5.69
CA CYS A 352 13.61 -7.56 -5.57
C CYS A 352 14.06 -8.11 -6.94
N GLY A 353 13.56 -7.55 -8.06
CA GLY A 353 13.94 -7.93 -9.42
C GLY A 353 13.16 -9.09 -9.99
N LEU A 354 11.96 -9.33 -9.51
CA LEU A 354 11.07 -10.33 -10.06
C LEU A 354 10.16 -9.71 -11.12
N PRO A 355 10.02 -10.32 -12.29
CA PRO A 355 8.89 -10.04 -13.16
C PRO A 355 7.59 -10.54 -12.52
N VAL A 356 6.46 -10.05 -13.00
CA VAL A 356 5.18 -10.32 -12.35
C VAL A 356 4.14 -10.85 -13.34
N VAL A 357 3.34 -11.82 -12.91
CA VAL A 357 2.16 -12.31 -13.62
C VAL A 357 0.94 -11.92 -12.79
N VAL A 358 0.12 -11.03 -13.31
CA VAL A 358 -1.02 -10.48 -12.56
C VAL A 358 -2.32 -10.62 -13.33
N SER A 359 -3.44 -10.72 -12.61
CA SER A 359 -4.73 -10.70 -13.27
C SER A 359 -5.09 -9.29 -13.76
N ASP A 360 -6.05 -9.20 -14.68
CA ASP A 360 -6.60 -7.94 -15.17
C ASP A 360 -7.42 -7.17 -14.12
N ARG A 361 -7.52 -7.69 -12.88
CA ARG A 361 -8.20 -7.08 -11.73
C ARG A 361 -7.24 -6.50 -10.70
N VAL A 362 -5.95 -6.59 -10.92
CA VAL A 362 -4.90 -5.99 -10.06
C VAL A 362 -4.64 -4.55 -10.48
N GLY A 363 -4.79 -3.60 -9.54
CA GLY A 363 -4.63 -2.17 -9.83
C GLY A 363 -3.23 -1.76 -10.27
N ALA A 364 -2.19 -2.41 -9.75
CA ALA A 364 -0.80 -2.16 -10.13
C ALA A 364 -0.51 -2.39 -11.64
N LYS A 365 -1.33 -3.20 -12.32
CA LYS A 365 -1.16 -3.47 -13.76
C LYS A 365 -1.17 -2.21 -14.62
N PHE A 366 -1.96 -1.20 -14.24
CA PHE A 366 -2.14 0.00 -15.07
C PHE A 366 -0.85 0.79 -15.26
N ASP A 367 0.02 0.75 -14.25
CA ASP A 367 1.21 1.59 -14.22
C ASP A 367 2.50 0.79 -14.14
N LEU A 368 2.50 -0.35 -13.45
CA LEU A 368 3.72 -1.10 -13.18
C LEU A 368 3.99 -2.21 -14.20
N VAL A 369 2.95 -2.89 -14.69
CA VAL A 369 3.13 -4.07 -15.54
C VAL A 369 3.09 -3.68 -17.02
N ARG A 370 4.17 -3.98 -17.72
CA ARG A 370 4.28 -3.89 -19.17
C ARG A 370 4.38 -5.30 -19.74
N PRO A 371 3.35 -5.76 -20.46
CA PRO A 371 3.34 -7.11 -21.02
C PRO A 371 4.60 -7.40 -21.85
N GLU A 372 5.20 -8.55 -21.63
CA GLU A 372 6.41 -9.07 -22.25
C GLU A 372 7.72 -8.34 -21.93
N GLU A 373 7.65 -7.14 -21.36
CA GLU A 373 8.82 -6.35 -20.93
C GLU A 373 9.22 -6.68 -19.48
N ASN A 374 8.27 -6.63 -18.53
CA ASN A 374 8.51 -6.87 -17.10
C ASN A 374 7.46 -7.76 -16.43
N GLY A 375 6.51 -8.31 -17.18
CA GLY A 375 5.46 -9.16 -16.65
C GLY A 375 4.44 -9.57 -17.69
N TYR A 376 3.36 -10.18 -17.19
CA TYR A 376 2.20 -10.57 -18.00
C TYR A 376 0.90 -10.19 -17.27
N VAL A 377 -0.15 -9.93 -18.07
CA VAL A 377 -1.50 -9.69 -17.56
C VAL A 377 -2.43 -10.71 -18.19
N PHE A 378 -3.24 -11.39 -17.39
CA PHE A 378 -4.20 -12.39 -17.83
C PHE A 378 -5.62 -12.10 -17.30
N PRO A 379 -6.68 -12.64 -17.92
CA PRO A 379 -8.06 -12.47 -17.43
C PRO A 379 -8.26 -13.15 -16.07
N ALA A 380 -8.79 -12.43 -15.09
CA ALA A 380 -9.03 -12.96 -13.75
C ALA A 380 -10.00 -14.15 -13.77
N GLY A 381 -9.64 -15.24 -13.11
CA GLY A 381 -10.40 -16.47 -13.03
C GLY A 381 -10.25 -17.38 -14.26
N ASP A 382 -9.45 -16.99 -15.25
CA ASP A 382 -9.14 -17.83 -16.42
C ASP A 382 -7.91 -18.70 -16.13
N VAL A 383 -8.17 -19.91 -15.63
CA VAL A 383 -7.12 -20.86 -15.24
C VAL A 383 -6.32 -21.35 -16.45
N ASP A 384 -6.95 -21.51 -17.60
CA ASP A 384 -6.30 -22.02 -18.82
C ASP A 384 -5.29 -21.00 -19.38
N VAL A 385 -5.69 -19.71 -19.43
CA VAL A 385 -4.80 -18.62 -19.87
C VAL A 385 -3.66 -18.43 -18.83
N LEU A 386 -3.96 -18.57 -17.53
CA LEU A 386 -2.91 -18.52 -16.51
C LEU A 386 -1.93 -19.69 -16.68
N ALA A 387 -2.42 -20.92 -16.92
CA ALA A 387 -1.57 -22.09 -17.14
C ALA A 387 -0.66 -21.94 -18.37
N ALA A 388 -1.22 -21.43 -19.48
CA ALA A 388 -0.42 -21.13 -20.68
C ALA A 388 0.64 -20.06 -20.40
N THR A 389 0.31 -19.01 -19.65
CA THR A 389 1.26 -17.95 -19.24
C THR A 389 2.36 -18.50 -18.33
N LEU A 390 2.00 -19.35 -17.35
CA LEU A 390 2.97 -20.01 -16.47
C LEU A 390 3.91 -20.91 -17.28
N ARG A 391 3.39 -21.70 -18.22
CA ARG A 391 4.22 -22.55 -19.09
C ARG A 391 5.21 -21.72 -19.89
N LEU A 392 4.75 -20.61 -20.49
CA LEU A 392 5.58 -19.72 -21.26
C LEU A 392 6.77 -19.16 -20.44
N ILE A 393 6.52 -18.71 -19.21
CA ILE A 393 7.54 -18.08 -18.37
C ILE A 393 8.48 -19.13 -17.75
N LEU A 394 7.92 -20.25 -17.24
CA LEU A 394 8.68 -21.32 -16.61
C LEU A 394 9.68 -22.02 -17.58
N GLN A 395 9.35 -22.07 -18.87
CA GLN A 395 10.21 -22.64 -19.90
C GLN A 395 11.31 -21.68 -20.39
N ASN A 396 11.34 -20.43 -19.92
CA ASN A 396 12.24 -19.39 -20.41
C ASN A 396 13.00 -18.65 -19.28
N PRO A 397 13.88 -19.33 -18.51
CA PRO A 397 14.60 -18.72 -17.40
C PRO A 397 15.42 -17.48 -17.80
N ALA A 398 16.03 -17.48 -18.99
CA ALA A 398 16.77 -16.33 -19.50
C ALA A 398 15.88 -15.10 -19.69
N LYS A 399 14.63 -15.27 -20.16
CA LYS A 399 13.65 -14.17 -20.29
C LYS A 399 13.24 -13.63 -18.92
N ILE A 400 13.12 -14.49 -17.89
CA ILE A 400 12.82 -14.06 -16.52
C ILE A 400 13.85 -13.06 -16.02
N VAL A 401 15.13 -13.32 -16.22
CA VAL A 401 16.23 -12.43 -15.80
C VAL A 401 16.13 -11.06 -16.48
N LEU A 402 15.89 -11.02 -17.77
CA LEU A 402 15.71 -9.77 -18.53
C LEU A 402 14.49 -8.99 -18.06
N MET A 403 13.36 -9.67 -17.88
CA MET A 403 12.14 -9.07 -17.38
C MET A 403 12.29 -8.55 -15.93
N GLY A 404 13.05 -9.24 -15.09
CA GLY A 404 13.36 -8.80 -13.73
C GLY A 404 14.20 -7.52 -13.71
N ALA A 405 15.16 -7.38 -14.62
CA ALA A 405 15.93 -6.14 -14.78
C ALA A 405 15.02 -4.97 -15.21
N ALA A 406 14.10 -5.21 -16.15
CA ALA A 406 13.11 -4.22 -16.59
C ALA A 406 12.13 -3.86 -15.44
N ALA A 407 11.75 -4.84 -14.61
CA ALA A 407 10.92 -4.60 -13.41
C ALA A 407 11.63 -3.63 -12.44
N ARG A 408 12.90 -3.87 -12.09
CA ARG A 408 13.68 -2.93 -11.25
C ARG A 408 13.78 -1.54 -11.89
N GLN A 409 14.00 -1.47 -13.19
CA GLN A 409 14.09 -0.18 -13.89
C GLN A 409 12.78 0.60 -13.80
N ARG A 410 11.62 -0.07 -13.92
CA ARG A 410 10.30 0.56 -13.77
C ARG A 410 10.13 1.19 -12.39
N MET A 411 10.63 0.54 -11.33
CA MET A 411 10.49 1.02 -9.95
C MET A 411 11.29 2.30 -9.64
N LYS A 412 12.25 2.70 -10.47
CA LYS A 412 13.00 3.96 -10.29
C LYS A 412 12.14 5.21 -10.43
N THR A 413 11.00 5.12 -11.10
CA THR A 413 10.04 6.21 -11.31
C THR A 413 8.70 5.97 -10.60
N TRP A 414 8.69 5.04 -9.63
CA TRP A 414 7.51 4.70 -8.83
C TRP A 414 7.95 4.47 -7.38
N SER A 415 8.12 5.54 -6.64
CA SER A 415 8.78 5.55 -5.34
C SER A 415 8.10 6.48 -4.34
N PRO A 416 8.52 6.49 -3.07
CA PRO A 416 8.07 7.46 -2.08
C PRO A 416 8.25 8.93 -2.50
N ARG A 417 9.21 9.22 -3.37
CA ARG A 417 9.42 10.58 -3.90
C ARG A 417 8.23 11.00 -4.78
N GLU A 418 7.85 10.19 -5.76
CA GLU A 418 6.71 10.45 -6.63
C GLU A 418 5.39 10.51 -5.83
N TYR A 419 5.28 9.69 -4.76
CA TYR A 419 4.16 9.77 -3.81
C TYR A 419 4.09 11.16 -3.16
N VAL A 420 5.18 11.63 -2.54
CA VAL A 420 5.23 12.94 -1.87
C VAL A 420 4.99 14.07 -2.85
N ASP A 421 5.60 14.02 -4.03
CA ASP A 421 5.38 15.02 -5.09
C ASP A 421 3.92 15.08 -5.55
N GLY A 422 3.24 13.93 -5.61
CA GLY A 422 1.80 13.85 -5.89
C GLY A 422 0.96 14.52 -4.80
N VAL A 423 1.26 14.27 -3.54
CA VAL A 423 0.60 14.93 -2.40
C VAL A 423 0.82 16.45 -2.43
N VAL A 424 2.06 16.88 -2.64
CA VAL A 424 2.40 18.31 -2.73
C VAL A 424 1.63 18.98 -3.86
N ARG A 425 1.56 18.38 -5.05
CA ARG A 425 0.76 18.91 -6.17
C ARG A 425 -0.71 19.08 -5.79
N ALA A 426 -1.32 18.04 -5.18
CA ALA A 426 -2.72 18.09 -4.77
C ALA A 426 -2.99 19.21 -3.76
N VAL A 427 -2.15 19.30 -2.72
CA VAL A 427 -2.29 20.33 -1.66
C VAL A 427 -2.05 21.74 -2.19
N SER A 428 -1.03 21.94 -3.03
CA SER A 428 -0.68 23.26 -3.58
C SER A 428 -1.75 23.80 -4.53
N GLN A 429 -2.39 22.94 -5.31
CA GLN A 429 -3.44 23.37 -6.24
C GLN A 429 -4.70 23.84 -5.52
N ILE A 430 -5.15 23.11 -4.48
CA ILE A 430 -6.36 23.49 -3.74
C ILE A 430 -6.18 24.71 -2.82
N ALA A 431 -4.93 25.05 -2.47
CA ALA A 431 -4.63 26.19 -1.62
C ALA A 431 -4.54 27.52 -2.43
N ARG A 432 -4.57 27.44 -3.77
CA ARG A 432 -4.58 28.61 -4.69
C ARG A 432 -6.00 29.04 -5.12
N GLY A 433 -6.99 28.21 -4.90
CA GLY A 433 -8.40 28.45 -5.21
C GLY A 433 -9.21 28.77 -3.97
#